data_2ae452771646f61c0890b601ffc73171
#
_entry.id   2ae452771646f61c0890b601ffc73171
#
_cell.length_a   1.000
_cell.length_b   1.000
_cell.length_c   1.000
_cell.angle_alpha   90.00
_cell.angle_beta   90.00
_cell.angle_gamma   90.00
#
_symmetry.space_group_name_H-M   'P 1'
#
loop_
_entity.id
_entity.type
_entity.pdbx_description
1 polymer ?
#
loop_
_entity_poly.entity_id
_entity_poly.type
_entity_poly.pdbx_seq_one_letter_code
_entity_poly.pdbx_strand_id
1 'polypeptide(L)'
;MADALLVVVALAPIGAYVLVAVQRIGYRYELSFFEGSTVEVTARVVQGQPLYGPPTTDFTPWPYPPMYFWLTGLLARVTGLSLFPLRLVSFAASLLVLLLIAMIVRRASGSVVSGVVAAGLYAASYRVSGAWADTARVDSLLLAFLLGAILTGLRGSTVRRGTAVGGLLFLAFLTKQNALFVAAPVLVELLMYRRRLGIAATATLGVGVVASTVVGDAVTDGWYSPYVVTQLLRQPLALRWWWEFWLVDLLLPFAITIGVALVLWRRFRPSTSGAVRSWAARTGLDRLSPASSTGSRPARWRIGGDALYLPACGVGLVLAALAGRLHAGGYANVAMPADAAVAIGFGLVLAVALRHRARTARLAPLVAAALAVQFVAMALWRVHVVPTDADRAAGDRLIAMVRALPGRVLMPTHPYYLTLAGMPAHASSIAIGDILHSRAGRSRDAMAAALPWNLAGVSAVILDTPGDADLFGDGLTRDFTLVRGPLLPDGVFVPVTDTPTRPSVLYVRTSALGSSR
;
A
#
# COMPACT_ATOMS: atom_id res chain seq x y z
N MET A 1 -31.33 9.63 -16.14
CA MET A 1 -30.25 10.51 -16.64
C MET A 1 -29.23 10.89 -15.58
N ALA A 2 -29.62 11.45 -14.42
CA ALA A 2 -28.69 11.89 -13.37
C ALA A 2 -27.77 10.76 -12.83
N ASP A 3 -28.34 9.59 -12.53
CA ASP A 3 -27.58 8.42 -12.04
C ASP A 3 -26.60 7.90 -13.10
N ALA A 4 -27.01 7.89 -14.38
CA ALA A 4 -26.14 7.47 -15.48
C ALA A 4 -24.94 8.42 -15.68
N LEU A 5 -25.15 9.73 -15.54
CA LEU A 5 -24.07 10.71 -15.62
C LEU A 5 -23.03 10.51 -14.54
N LEU A 6 -23.46 10.30 -13.27
CA LEU A 6 -22.55 10.02 -12.15
C LEU A 6 -21.75 8.74 -12.37
N VAL A 7 -22.39 7.69 -12.91
CA VAL A 7 -21.72 6.42 -13.23
C VAL A 7 -20.68 6.61 -14.34
N VAL A 8 -21.03 7.30 -15.44
CA VAL A 8 -20.11 7.54 -16.56
C VAL A 8 -18.88 8.33 -16.09
N VAL A 9 -19.09 9.41 -15.32
CA VAL A 9 -17.98 10.20 -14.74
C VAL A 9 -17.10 9.34 -13.85
N ALA A 10 -17.68 8.45 -13.04
CA ALA A 10 -16.92 7.58 -12.13
C ALA A 10 -16.17 6.43 -12.85
N LEU A 11 -16.67 5.96 -13.98
CA LEU A 11 -15.99 4.91 -14.77
C LEU A 11 -14.75 5.43 -15.50
N ALA A 12 -14.68 6.72 -15.82
CA ALA A 12 -13.54 7.31 -16.51
C ALA A 12 -12.19 7.10 -15.77
N PRO A 13 -12.04 7.46 -14.48
CA PRO A 13 -10.80 7.21 -13.76
C PRO A 13 -10.51 5.71 -13.54
N ILE A 14 -11.53 4.85 -13.42
CA ILE A 14 -11.34 3.40 -13.36
C ILE A 14 -10.72 2.90 -14.68
N GLY A 15 -11.30 3.30 -15.82
CA GLY A 15 -10.78 2.94 -17.12
C GLY A 15 -9.37 3.47 -17.38
N ALA A 16 -9.10 4.73 -16.99
CA ALA A 16 -7.78 5.34 -17.10
C ALA A 16 -6.74 4.59 -16.26
N TYR A 17 -7.08 4.21 -15.02
CA TYR A 17 -6.20 3.40 -14.17
C TYR A 17 -5.89 2.04 -14.81
N VAL A 18 -6.92 1.31 -15.23
CA VAL A 18 -6.75 -0.02 -15.86
C VAL A 18 -5.88 0.07 -17.12
N LEU A 19 -6.10 1.09 -17.95
CA LEU A 19 -5.30 1.32 -19.16
C LEU A 19 -3.81 1.53 -18.81
N VAL A 20 -3.51 2.39 -17.86
CA VAL A 20 -2.13 2.63 -17.40
C VAL A 20 -1.50 1.35 -16.86
N ALA A 21 -2.19 0.62 -16.00
CA ALA A 21 -1.69 -0.61 -15.41
C ALA A 21 -1.38 -1.68 -16.48
N VAL A 22 -2.29 -1.86 -17.47
CA VAL A 22 -2.08 -2.81 -18.56
C VAL A 22 -0.90 -2.42 -19.45
N GLN A 23 -0.72 -1.11 -19.72
CA GLN A 23 0.41 -0.63 -20.54
C GLN A 23 1.77 -0.90 -19.88
N ARG A 24 1.86 -0.93 -18.55
CA ARG A 24 3.13 -1.02 -17.84
C ARG A 24 3.39 -2.34 -17.12
N ILE A 25 2.38 -3.23 -17.00
CA ILE A 25 2.53 -4.51 -16.28
C ILE A 25 3.65 -5.39 -16.88
N GLY A 26 3.80 -5.36 -18.21
CA GLY A 26 4.85 -6.08 -18.94
C GLY A 26 6.16 -5.31 -19.11
N TYR A 27 6.30 -4.12 -18.53
CA TYR A 27 7.55 -3.37 -18.61
C TYR A 27 8.64 -4.08 -17.83
N ARG A 28 9.73 -4.39 -18.51
CA ARG A 28 10.80 -5.28 -18.03
C ARG A 28 11.63 -4.70 -16.90
N TYR A 29 11.70 -3.36 -16.81
CA TYR A 29 12.50 -2.64 -15.84
C TYR A 29 11.65 -2.11 -14.67
N GLU A 30 12.31 -1.56 -13.68
CA GLU A 30 11.65 -1.03 -12.49
C GLU A 30 10.79 0.20 -12.82
N LEU A 31 9.54 0.20 -12.36
CA LEU A 31 8.66 1.38 -12.33
C LEU A 31 8.93 2.21 -11.07
N SER A 32 9.50 1.57 -10.06
CA SER A 32 9.91 2.12 -8.78
C SER A 32 11.19 1.40 -8.34
N PHE A 33 12.10 2.11 -7.73
CA PHE A 33 13.38 1.53 -7.27
C PHE A 33 13.23 0.41 -6.22
N PHE A 34 12.06 0.27 -5.59
CA PHE A 34 11.75 -0.83 -4.68
C PHE A 34 11.47 -2.16 -5.38
N GLU A 35 11.05 -2.14 -6.64
CA GLU A 35 10.53 -3.35 -7.28
C GLU A 35 11.61 -4.42 -7.46
N GLY A 36 12.82 -4.02 -7.79
CA GLY A 36 13.93 -4.95 -7.98
C GLY A 36 14.25 -5.75 -6.73
N SER A 37 14.37 -5.07 -5.60
CA SER A 37 14.59 -5.75 -4.32
C SER A 37 13.43 -6.65 -3.90
N THR A 38 12.19 -6.35 -4.32
CA THR A 38 11.03 -7.24 -4.10
C THR A 38 11.16 -8.52 -4.95
N VAL A 39 11.73 -8.44 -6.16
CA VAL A 39 12.06 -9.62 -6.98
C VAL A 39 13.09 -10.49 -6.28
N GLU A 40 14.14 -9.90 -5.71
CA GLU A 40 15.21 -10.64 -5.00
C GLU A 40 14.67 -11.41 -3.79
N VAL A 41 13.77 -10.80 -3.00
CA VAL A 41 13.09 -11.52 -1.90
C VAL A 41 12.19 -12.64 -2.44
N THR A 42 11.46 -12.39 -3.53
CA THR A 42 10.62 -13.42 -4.17
C THR A 42 11.46 -14.57 -4.74
N ALA A 43 12.67 -14.28 -5.24
CA ALA A 43 13.60 -15.30 -5.73
C ALA A 43 13.94 -16.34 -4.66
N ARG A 44 14.11 -15.92 -3.40
CA ARG A 44 14.36 -16.85 -2.28
C ARG A 44 13.20 -17.81 -2.07
N VAL A 45 11.95 -17.34 -2.19
CA VAL A 45 10.75 -18.22 -2.13
C VAL A 45 10.76 -19.24 -3.26
N VAL A 46 11.07 -18.82 -4.48
CA VAL A 46 11.15 -19.72 -5.64
C VAL A 46 12.24 -20.79 -5.45
N GLN A 47 13.37 -20.38 -4.86
CA GLN A 47 14.53 -21.26 -4.60
C GLN A 47 14.41 -22.08 -3.30
N GLY A 48 13.33 -21.90 -2.52
CA GLY A 48 13.15 -22.57 -1.24
C GLY A 48 14.10 -22.09 -0.13
N GLN A 49 14.66 -20.90 -0.27
CA GLN A 49 15.57 -20.31 0.71
C GLN A 49 14.80 -19.55 1.81
N PRO A 50 15.33 -19.45 3.04
CA PRO A 50 14.71 -18.67 4.12
C PRO A 50 14.57 -17.19 3.74
N LEU A 51 13.41 -16.60 4.05
CA LEU A 51 13.16 -15.15 3.84
C LEU A 51 13.85 -14.27 4.88
N TYR A 52 14.07 -14.80 6.08
CA TYR A 52 14.64 -14.05 7.19
C TYR A 52 15.89 -14.77 7.67
N GLY A 53 16.92 -13.99 7.99
CA GLY A 53 18.22 -14.44 8.46
C GLY A 53 19.06 -13.23 8.84
N PRO A 54 20.32 -13.42 9.26
CA PRO A 54 21.24 -12.31 9.46
C PRO A 54 21.37 -11.51 8.17
N PRO A 55 21.29 -10.16 8.23
CA PRO A 55 21.47 -9.34 7.05
C PRO A 55 22.93 -9.38 6.62
N THR A 56 23.15 -9.48 5.32
CA THR A 56 24.49 -9.49 4.70
C THR A 56 24.49 -8.58 3.48
N THR A 57 25.66 -8.32 2.92
CA THR A 57 25.80 -7.59 1.64
C THR A 57 25.32 -8.40 0.43
N ASP A 58 25.15 -9.72 0.57
CA ASP A 58 24.61 -10.56 -0.50
C ASP A 58 23.08 -10.65 -0.44
N PHE A 59 22.49 -10.59 0.76
CA PHE A 59 21.04 -10.56 0.97
C PHE A 59 20.66 -9.87 2.28
N THR A 60 19.74 -8.94 2.19
CA THR A 60 19.13 -8.25 3.34
C THR A 60 17.62 -8.37 3.26
N PRO A 61 16.96 -9.02 4.25
CA PRO A 61 15.52 -9.15 4.29
C PRO A 61 14.80 -7.80 4.35
N TRP A 62 13.66 -7.70 3.67
CA TRP A 62 12.71 -6.62 3.89
C TRP A 62 11.94 -6.79 5.21
N PRO A 63 11.60 -5.69 5.92
CA PRO A 63 10.83 -5.77 7.16
C PRO A 63 9.33 -5.97 6.90
N TYR A 64 8.97 -6.83 5.96
CA TYR A 64 7.60 -7.19 5.65
C TYR A 64 7.33 -8.66 5.96
N PRO A 65 6.11 -9.01 6.45
CA PRO A 65 5.67 -10.38 6.56
C PRO A 65 5.57 -11.09 5.19
N PRO A 66 5.50 -12.43 5.16
CA PRO A 66 5.83 -13.21 3.96
C PRO A 66 4.72 -13.35 2.91
N MET A 67 3.46 -12.97 3.21
CA MET A 67 2.29 -13.30 2.37
C MET A 67 2.43 -12.88 0.91
N TYR A 68 2.87 -11.64 0.67
CA TYR A 68 3.03 -11.12 -0.68
C TYR A 68 4.09 -11.93 -1.45
N PHE A 69 5.23 -12.21 -0.82
CA PHE A 69 6.33 -12.96 -1.42
C PHE A 69 5.95 -14.42 -1.69
N TRP A 70 5.15 -15.05 -0.82
CA TRP A 70 4.64 -16.39 -1.05
C TRP A 70 3.70 -16.45 -2.27
N LEU A 71 2.76 -15.52 -2.37
CA LEU A 71 1.83 -15.48 -3.51
C LEU A 71 2.56 -15.19 -4.82
N THR A 72 3.46 -14.21 -4.82
CA THR A 72 4.24 -13.86 -6.01
C THR A 72 5.25 -14.96 -6.38
N GLY A 73 5.86 -15.60 -5.38
CA GLY A 73 6.75 -16.74 -5.59
C GLY A 73 6.03 -17.95 -6.17
N LEU A 74 4.82 -18.27 -5.69
CA LEU A 74 4.00 -19.33 -6.27
C LEU A 74 3.67 -19.04 -7.75
N LEU A 75 3.28 -17.81 -8.05
CA LEU A 75 3.00 -17.39 -9.43
C LEU A 75 4.26 -17.40 -10.30
N ALA A 76 5.40 -16.95 -9.76
CA ALA A 76 6.68 -16.92 -10.45
C ALA A 76 7.23 -18.30 -10.81
N ARG A 77 6.85 -19.36 -10.07
CA ARG A 77 7.17 -20.77 -10.44
C ARG A 77 6.55 -21.19 -11.76
N VAL A 78 5.43 -20.57 -12.15
CA VAL A 78 4.72 -20.90 -13.40
C VAL A 78 5.09 -19.91 -14.51
N THR A 79 5.23 -18.62 -14.19
CA THR A 79 5.41 -17.55 -15.19
C THR A 79 6.87 -17.14 -15.40
N GLY A 80 7.78 -17.68 -14.60
CA GLY A 80 9.17 -17.21 -14.51
C GLY A 80 9.34 -16.04 -13.53
N LEU A 81 10.54 -15.97 -12.92
CA LEU A 81 10.90 -14.92 -11.99
C LEU A 81 11.16 -13.60 -12.74
N SER A 82 10.32 -12.61 -12.54
CA SER A 82 10.41 -11.28 -13.14
C SER A 82 9.50 -10.31 -12.40
N LEU A 83 9.46 -9.06 -12.81
CA LEU A 83 8.49 -8.06 -12.27
C LEU A 83 7.03 -8.38 -12.64
N PHE A 84 6.79 -9.11 -13.74
CA PHE A 84 5.44 -9.40 -14.23
C PHE A 84 4.55 -10.13 -13.19
N PRO A 85 4.92 -11.29 -12.61
CA PRO A 85 4.08 -11.97 -11.61
C PRO A 85 3.82 -11.12 -10.37
N LEU A 86 4.78 -10.32 -9.95
CA LEU A 86 4.64 -9.46 -8.79
C LEU A 86 3.61 -8.34 -9.05
N ARG A 87 3.73 -7.66 -10.19
CA ARG A 87 2.78 -6.63 -10.63
C ARG A 87 1.40 -7.20 -10.88
N LEU A 88 1.31 -8.43 -11.40
CA LEU A 88 0.02 -9.10 -11.64
C LEU A 88 -0.74 -9.33 -10.34
N VAL A 89 -0.06 -9.76 -9.27
CA VAL A 89 -0.67 -9.90 -7.94
C VAL A 89 -1.15 -8.54 -7.41
N SER A 90 -0.33 -7.50 -7.53
CA SER A 90 -0.70 -6.15 -7.09
C SER A 90 -1.86 -5.56 -7.90
N PHE A 91 -1.86 -5.73 -9.22
CA PHE A 91 -2.92 -5.27 -10.10
C PHE A 91 -4.24 -6.00 -9.82
N ALA A 92 -4.21 -7.34 -9.70
CA ALA A 92 -5.40 -8.11 -9.34
C ALA A 92 -5.96 -7.69 -7.96
N ALA A 93 -5.08 -7.48 -6.98
CA ALA A 93 -5.46 -6.99 -5.66
C ALA A 93 -6.09 -5.58 -5.74
N SER A 94 -5.55 -4.67 -6.56
CA SER A 94 -6.09 -3.32 -6.72
C SER A 94 -7.48 -3.31 -7.40
N LEU A 95 -7.72 -4.19 -8.37
CA LEU A 95 -9.05 -4.37 -8.95
C LEU A 95 -10.04 -4.90 -7.90
N LEU A 96 -9.58 -5.82 -7.05
CA LEU A 96 -10.38 -6.31 -5.92
C LEU A 96 -10.67 -5.18 -4.91
N VAL A 97 -9.74 -4.27 -4.65
CA VAL A 97 -9.96 -3.07 -3.83
C VAL A 97 -11.09 -2.20 -4.38
N LEU A 98 -11.08 -1.91 -5.69
CA LEU A 98 -12.16 -1.14 -6.33
C LEU A 98 -13.53 -1.82 -6.15
N LEU A 99 -13.59 -3.13 -6.40
CA LEU A 99 -14.80 -3.92 -6.20
C LEU A 99 -15.27 -3.90 -4.74
N LEU A 100 -14.35 -4.08 -3.78
CA LEU A 100 -14.69 -4.11 -2.35
C LEU A 100 -15.19 -2.75 -1.86
N ILE A 101 -14.61 -1.63 -2.30
CA ILE A 101 -15.11 -0.27 -2.02
C ILE A 101 -16.56 -0.13 -2.51
N ALA A 102 -16.83 -0.49 -3.77
CA ALA A 102 -18.18 -0.45 -4.34
C ALA A 102 -19.16 -1.34 -3.54
N MET A 103 -18.73 -2.56 -3.18
CA MET A 103 -19.55 -3.50 -2.41
C MET A 103 -19.83 -3.03 -0.97
N ILE A 104 -18.85 -2.43 -0.29
CA ILE A 104 -19.01 -1.87 1.06
C ILE A 104 -20.08 -0.76 1.05
N VAL A 105 -19.93 0.20 0.15
CA VAL A 105 -20.88 1.31 0.02
C VAL A 105 -22.26 0.80 -0.39
N ARG A 106 -22.35 -0.09 -1.39
CA ARG A 106 -23.61 -0.71 -1.79
C ARG A 106 -24.29 -1.46 -0.64
N ARG A 107 -23.54 -2.27 0.10
CA ARG A 107 -24.08 -3.06 1.20
C ARG A 107 -24.56 -2.20 2.37
N ALA A 108 -23.85 -1.10 2.66
CA ALA A 108 -24.22 -0.17 3.72
C ALA A 108 -25.43 0.71 3.36
N SER A 109 -25.49 1.18 2.10
CA SER A 109 -26.45 2.20 1.67
C SER A 109 -27.59 1.69 0.80
N GLY A 110 -27.43 0.53 0.13
CA GLY A 110 -28.32 0.02 -0.91
C GLY A 110 -28.10 0.64 -2.30
N SER A 111 -27.20 1.63 -2.45
CA SER A 111 -26.98 2.37 -3.70
C SER A 111 -25.80 1.80 -4.50
N VAL A 112 -26.08 1.25 -5.68
CA VAL A 112 -25.05 0.82 -6.63
C VAL A 112 -24.29 2.02 -7.19
N VAL A 113 -25.01 3.09 -7.55
CA VAL A 113 -24.44 4.32 -8.11
C VAL A 113 -23.39 4.91 -7.17
N SER A 114 -23.75 5.06 -5.89
CA SER A 114 -22.81 5.58 -4.87
C SER A 114 -21.60 4.66 -4.67
N GLY A 115 -21.79 3.35 -4.80
CA GLY A 115 -20.69 2.38 -4.76
C GLY A 115 -19.72 2.55 -5.93
N VAL A 116 -20.22 2.70 -7.14
CA VAL A 116 -19.41 2.94 -8.36
C VAL A 116 -18.68 4.28 -8.26
N VAL A 117 -19.36 5.34 -7.79
CA VAL A 117 -18.74 6.66 -7.59
C VAL A 117 -17.62 6.61 -6.54
N ALA A 118 -17.79 5.87 -5.45
CA ALA A 118 -16.73 5.67 -4.47
C ALA A 118 -15.52 4.94 -5.07
N ALA A 119 -15.73 3.87 -5.83
CA ALA A 119 -14.65 3.18 -6.52
C ALA A 119 -13.95 4.09 -7.55
N GLY A 120 -14.70 4.90 -8.31
CA GLY A 120 -14.16 5.88 -9.25
C GLY A 120 -13.31 6.96 -8.56
N LEU A 121 -13.75 7.44 -7.40
CA LEU A 121 -12.98 8.41 -6.60
C LEU A 121 -11.66 7.80 -6.10
N TYR A 122 -11.69 6.57 -5.61
CA TYR A 122 -10.46 5.86 -5.23
C TYR A 122 -9.55 5.62 -6.44
N ALA A 123 -10.09 5.22 -7.58
CA ALA A 123 -9.29 5.07 -8.80
C ALA A 123 -8.67 6.40 -9.27
N ALA A 124 -9.38 7.54 -9.08
CA ALA A 124 -8.86 8.85 -9.40
C ALA A 124 -7.65 9.24 -8.52
N SER A 125 -7.60 8.80 -7.24
CA SER A 125 -6.47 9.08 -6.35
C SER A 125 -5.18 8.34 -6.71
N TYR A 126 -5.23 7.40 -7.65
CA TYR A 126 -4.09 6.60 -8.09
C TYR A 126 -2.80 7.40 -8.35
N ARG A 127 -2.89 8.53 -9.07
CA ARG A 127 -1.73 9.37 -9.38
C ARG A 127 -1.30 10.23 -8.19
N VAL A 128 -2.23 10.60 -7.33
CA VAL A 128 -1.97 11.35 -6.09
C VAL A 128 -1.20 10.48 -5.11
N SER A 129 -1.63 9.24 -4.92
CA SER A 129 -0.92 8.25 -4.09
C SER A 129 0.34 7.69 -4.78
N GLY A 130 0.90 8.37 -5.79
CA GLY A 130 2.19 8.08 -6.41
C GLY A 130 2.17 7.00 -7.47
N ALA A 131 1.00 6.57 -7.96
CA ALA A 131 0.83 5.52 -8.99
C ALA A 131 1.42 4.15 -8.58
N TRP A 132 1.22 3.74 -7.33
CA TRP A 132 1.80 2.54 -6.75
C TRP A 132 0.91 1.30 -6.76
N ALA A 133 -0.40 1.43 -7.01
CA ALA A 133 -1.37 0.37 -6.77
C ALA A 133 -1.14 -0.93 -7.58
N ASP A 134 -0.44 -0.85 -8.72
CA ASP A 134 -0.13 -1.96 -9.63
C ASP A 134 1.36 -2.30 -9.71
N THR A 135 2.22 -1.62 -8.93
CA THR A 135 3.66 -1.94 -8.86
C THR A 135 3.93 -3.17 -8.00
N ALA A 136 5.14 -3.74 -8.07
CA ALA A 136 5.54 -4.93 -7.32
C ALA A 136 5.66 -4.65 -5.82
N ARG A 137 4.52 -4.36 -5.14
CA ARG A 137 4.44 -3.94 -3.74
C ARG A 137 3.28 -4.57 -2.98
N VAL A 138 3.43 -4.63 -1.67
CA VAL A 138 2.49 -5.26 -0.73
C VAL A 138 1.18 -4.49 -0.53
N ASP A 139 1.12 -3.20 -0.88
CA ASP A 139 0.10 -2.25 -0.40
C ASP A 139 -1.32 -2.55 -0.90
N SER A 140 -1.48 -2.89 -2.19
CA SER A 140 -2.80 -3.25 -2.76
C SER A 140 -3.34 -4.56 -2.17
N LEU A 141 -2.46 -5.54 -1.94
CA LEU A 141 -2.86 -6.82 -1.32
C LEU A 141 -3.28 -6.63 0.14
N LEU A 142 -2.53 -5.81 0.90
CA LEU A 142 -2.90 -5.40 2.25
C LEU A 142 -4.31 -4.80 2.27
N LEU A 143 -4.54 -3.79 1.41
CA LEU A 143 -5.81 -3.06 1.39
C LEU A 143 -6.97 -3.97 0.95
N ALA A 144 -6.76 -4.91 0.04
CA ALA A 144 -7.76 -5.89 -0.36
C ALA A 144 -8.20 -6.77 0.83
N PHE A 145 -7.26 -7.27 1.63
CA PHE A 145 -7.59 -8.05 2.82
C PHE A 145 -8.30 -7.21 3.89
N LEU A 146 -7.86 -5.96 4.13
CA LEU A 146 -8.50 -5.04 5.06
C LEU A 146 -9.94 -4.73 4.67
N LEU A 147 -10.18 -4.38 3.41
CA LEU A 147 -11.53 -4.10 2.92
C LEU A 147 -12.40 -5.37 2.87
N GLY A 148 -11.81 -6.52 2.61
CA GLY A 148 -12.46 -7.82 2.73
C GLY A 148 -12.95 -8.09 4.16
N ALA A 149 -12.11 -7.80 5.17
CA ALA A 149 -12.48 -7.90 6.58
C ALA A 149 -13.61 -6.92 6.93
N ILE A 150 -13.53 -5.67 6.45
CA ILE A 150 -14.56 -4.65 6.65
C ILE A 150 -15.89 -5.09 6.03
N LEU A 151 -15.90 -5.56 4.80
CA LEU A 151 -17.11 -6.04 4.14
C LEU A 151 -17.73 -7.25 4.85
N THR A 152 -16.89 -8.19 5.30
CA THR A 152 -17.32 -9.41 6.00
C THR A 152 -17.94 -9.07 7.37
N GLY A 153 -17.35 -8.12 8.09
CA GLY A 153 -17.83 -7.65 9.37
C GLY A 153 -19.09 -6.77 9.28
N LEU A 154 -19.40 -6.22 8.11
CA LEU A 154 -20.57 -5.39 7.89
C LEU A 154 -21.84 -6.24 7.96
N ARG A 155 -22.73 -5.94 8.93
CA ARG A 155 -23.98 -6.67 9.20
C ARG A 155 -23.76 -8.15 9.56
N GLY A 156 -23.83 -8.43 10.82
CA GLY A 156 -23.80 -9.79 11.36
C GLY A 156 -23.19 -9.88 12.76
N SER A 157 -23.46 -10.99 13.45
CA SER A 157 -23.01 -11.21 14.82
C SER A 157 -22.58 -12.65 15.10
N THR A 158 -22.36 -13.45 14.05
CA THR A 158 -22.04 -14.87 14.20
C THR A 158 -20.54 -15.10 14.45
N VAL A 159 -20.22 -16.15 15.21
CA VAL A 159 -18.83 -16.58 15.45
C VAL A 159 -18.11 -16.87 14.13
N ARG A 160 -18.74 -17.60 13.20
CA ARG A 160 -18.16 -17.90 11.88
C ARG A 160 -17.72 -16.65 11.11
N ARG A 161 -18.52 -15.58 11.16
CA ARG A 161 -18.11 -14.30 10.55
C ARG A 161 -16.98 -13.65 11.31
N GLY A 162 -16.98 -13.75 12.64
CA GLY A 162 -15.87 -13.25 13.46
C GLY A 162 -14.56 -13.93 13.10
N THR A 163 -14.57 -15.27 12.98
CA THR A 163 -13.40 -16.03 12.52
C THR A 163 -12.94 -15.58 11.13
N ALA A 164 -13.87 -15.37 10.19
CA ALA A 164 -13.53 -14.87 8.85
C ALA A 164 -12.94 -13.45 8.87
N VAL A 165 -13.48 -12.54 9.69
CA VAL A 165 -12.91 -11.19 9.89
C VAL A 165 -11.51 -11.29 10.47
N GLY A 166 -11.32 -12.07 11.55
CA GLY A 166 -10.02 -12.28 12.17
C GLY A 166 -9.01 -12.90 11.21
N GLY A 167 -9.44 -13.90 10.40
CA GLY A 167 -8.61 -14.52 9.36
C GLY A 167 -8.16 -13.52 8.28
N LEU A 168 -9.07 -12.67 7.78
CA LEU A 168 -8.72 -11.64 6.80
C LEU A 168 -7.80 -10.55 7.39
N LEU A 169 -8.01 -10.16 8.65
CA LEU A 169 -7.09 -9.26 9.36
C LEU A 169 -5.72 -9.90 9.59
N PHE A 170 -5.67 -11.21 9.84
CA PHE A 170 -4.42 -11.94 9.93
C PHE A 170 -3.69 -12.03 8.58
N LEU A 171 -4.39 -12.29 7.48
CA LEU A 171 -3.80 -12.25 6.14
C LEU A 171 -3.30 -10.84 5.79
N ALA A 172 -4.03 -9.80 6.20
CA ALA A 172 -3.57 -8.43 6.09
C ALA A 172 -2.29 -8.18 6.91
N PHE A 173 -2.22 -8.67 8.15
CA PHE A 173 -1.01 -8.62 8.98
C PHE A 173 0.15 -9.38 8.33
N LEU A 174 -0.08 -10.58 7.82
CA LEU A 174 0.93 -11.35 7.09
C LEU A 174 1.39 -10.68 5.79
N THR A 175 0.65 -9.66 5.31
CA THR A 175 1.06 -8.84 4.16
C THR A 175 1.85 -7.60 4.62
N LYS A 176 1.36 -6.90 5.65
CA LYS A 176 2.03 -5.72 6.22
C LYS A 176 1.51 -5.45 7.64
N GLN A 177 2.40 -5.20 8.57
CA GLN A 177 2.10 -5.00 10.00
C GLN A 177 1.14 -3.84 10.25
N ASN A 178 1.08 -2.85 9.36
CA ASN A 178 0.16 -1.70 9.44
C ASN A 178 -1.32 -2.12 9.54
N ALA A 179 -1.65 -3.35 9.18
CA ALA A 179 -2.98 -3.94 9.38
C ALA A 179 -3.49 -3.82 10.82
N LEU A 180 -2.59 -3.85 11.81
CA LEU A 180 -2.95 -3.75 13.24
C LEU A 180 -3.56 -2.39 13.60
N PHE A 181 -3.18 -1.30 12.92
CA PHE A 181 -3.79 0.02 13.13
C PHE A 181 -5.25 0.05 12.66
N VAL A 182 -5.61 -0.74 11.64
CA VAL A 182 -7.00 -0.91 11.21
C VAL A 182 -7.73 -1.88 12.14
N ALA A 183 -7.06 -2.97 12.51
CA ALA A 183 -7.65 -4.00 13.35
C ALA A 183 -8.09 -3.46 14.73
N ALA A 184 -7.29 -2.59 15.36
CA ALA A 184 -7.55 -2.10 16.71
C ALA A 184 -8.93 -1.43 16.86
N PRO A 185 -9.29 -0.34 16.16
CA PRO A 185 -10.59 0.28 16.31
C PRO A 185 -11.74 -0.61 15.81
N VAL A 186 -11.52 -1.44 14.79
CA VAL A 186 -12.51 -2.41 14.30
C VAL A 186 -12.83 -3.44 15.37
N LEU A 187 -11.83 -4.04 16.00
CA LEU A 187 -12.02 -5.05 17.04
C LEU A 187 -12.63 -4.46 18.30
N VAL A 188 -12.24 -3.24 18.69
CA VAL A 188 -12.87 -2.53 19.83
C VAL A 188 -14.37 -2.36 19.59
N GLU A 189 -14.76 -1.86 18.40
CA GLU A 189 -16.17 -1.73 18.04
C GLU A 189 -16.90 -3.08 18.09
N LEU A 190 -16.32 -4.11 17.49
CA LEU A 190 -16.90 -5.45 17.46
C LEU A 190 -17.07 -6.05 18.86
N LEU A 191 -16.10 -5.88 19.75
CA LEU A 191 -16.16 -6.36 21.13
C LEU A 191 -17.22 -5.63 21.95
N MET A 192 -17.37 -4.32 21.74
CA MET A 192 -18.36 -3.49 22.45
C MET A 192 -19.80 -3.79 22.01
N TYR A 193 -20.04 -3.90 20.72
CA TYR A 193 -21.40 -3.94 20.18
C TYR A 193 -21.82 -5.31 19.63
N ARG A 194 -20.86 -6.17 19.24
CA ARG A 194 -21.10 -7.49 18.63
C ARG A 194 -20.18 -8.55 19.24
N ARG A 195 -20.21 -8.66 20.57
CA ARG A 195 -19.25 -9.38 21.40
C ARG A 195 -18.85 -10.77 20.89
N ARG A 196 -19.81 -11.61 20.44
CA ARG A 196 -19.50 -12.96 19.93
C ARG A 196 -18.61 -12.89 18.68
N LEU A 197 -18.93 -12.00 17.76
CA LEU A 197 -18.14 -11.75 16.55
C LEU A 197 -16.78 -11.15 16.92
N GLY A 198 -16.76 -10.16 17.82
CA GLY A 198 -15.53 -9.50 18.26
C GLY A 198 -14.56 -10.46 18.95
N ILE A 199 -15.03 -11.32 19.87
CA ILE A 199 -14.19 -12.32 20.53
C ILE A 199 -13.59 -13.29 19.50
N ALA A 200 -14.42 -13.82 18.58
CA ALA A 200 -13.93 -14.73 17.55
C ALA A 200 -12.90 -14.06 16.62
N ALA A 201 -13.14 -12.80 16.20
CA ALA A 201 -12.20 -12.06 15.35
C ALA A 201 -10.87 -11.78 16.09
N THR A 202 -10.95 -11.33 17.34
CA THR A 202 -9.75 -11.04 18.15
C THR A 202 -8.95 -12.31 18.44
N ALA A 203 -9.63 -13.40 18.80
CA ALA A 203 -8.96 -14.67 19.05
C ALA A 203 -8.28 -15.22 17.79
N THR A 204 -8.96 -15.17 16.63
CA THR A 204 -8.38 -15.67 15.37
C THR A 204 -7.18 -14.83 14.94
N LEU A 205 -7.27 -13.50 14.99
CA LEU A 205 -6.14 -12.62 14.69
C LEU A 205 -4.99 -12.85 15.67
N GLY A 206 -5.29 -12.86 16.98
CA GLY A 206 -4.27 -13.00 18.03
C GLY A 206 -3.53 -14.33 17.94
N VAL A 207 -4.28 -15.45 17.82
CA VAL A 207 -3.68 -16.78 17.62
C VAL A 207 -2.84 -16.81 16.34
N GLY A 208 -3.34 -16.24 15.23
CA GLY A 208 -2.62 -16.19 13.97
C GLY A 208 -1.30 -15.41 14.10
N VAL A 209 -1.32 -14.22 14.70
CA VAL A 209 -0.12 -13.39 14.90
C VAL A 209 0.89 -14.10 15.81
N VAL A 210 0.45 -14.64 16.95
CA VAL A 210 1.33 -15.35 17.88
C VAL A 210 1.92 -16.60 17.22
N ALA A 211 1.07 -17.42 16.60
CA ALA A 211 1.53 -18.66 15.95
C ALA A 211 2.51 -18.37 14.81
N SER A 212 2.22 -17.37 13.95
CA SER A 212 3.13 -17.00 12.86
C SER A 212 4.47 -16.45 13.38
N THR A 213 4.46 -15.76 14.51
CA THR A 213 5.69 -15.26 15.13
C THR A 213 6.52 -16.38 15.75
N VAL A 214 5.88 -17.27 16.54
CA VAL A 214 6.55 -18.40 17.16
C VAL A 214 7.11 -19.37 16.12
N VAL A 215 6.30 -19.75 15.12
CA VAL A 215 6.76 -20.63 14.03
C VAL A 215 7.83 -19.93 13.19
N GLY A 216 7.62 -18.64 12.87
CA GLY A 216 8.58 -17.85 12.11
C GLY A 216 9.94 -17.81 12.79
N ASP A 217 9.99 -17.53 14.09
CA ASP A 217 11.24 -17.53 14.85
C ASP A 217 11.87 -18.92 14.95
N ALA A 218 11.06 -19.96 15.14
CA ALA A 218 11.56 -21.34 15.22
C ALA A 218 12.25 -21.81 13.91
N VAL A 219 11.71 -21.41 12.74
CA VAL A 219 12.25 -21.83 11.43
C VAL A 219 13.32 -20.90 10.87
N THR A 220 13.58 -19.75 11.54
CA THR A 220 14.54 -18.74 11.09
C THR A 220 15.58 -18.39 12.16
N ASP A 221 15.79 -19.26 13.16
CA ASP A 221 16.72 -19.05 14.28
C ASP A 221 16.52 -17.69 14.97
N GLY A 222 15.22 -17.32 15.15
CA GLY A 222 14.81 -16.07 15.80
C GLY A 222 15.02 -14.81 14.94
N TRP A 223 15.09 -14.93 13.62
CA TRP A 223 15.24 -13.77 12.74
C TRP A 223 13.91 -13.20 12.22
N TYR A 224 12.79 -13.91 12.36
CA TYR A 224 11.48 -13.41 11.96
C TYR A 224 11.04 -12.17 12.78
N SER A 225 11.08 -12.28 14.11
CA SER A 225 10.65 -11.18 15.01
C SER A 225 11.45 -9.89 14.83
N PRO A 226 12.79 -9.89 14.66
CA PRO A 226 13.57 -8.69 14.38
C PRO A 226 13.05 -7.90 13.18
N TYR A 227 12.65 -8.55 12.10
CA TYR A 227 12.14 -7.87 10.90
C TYR A 227 10.65 -7.56 10.95
N VAL A 228 9.82 -8.54 11.34
CA VAL A 228 8.37 -8.42 11.21
C VAL A 228 7.75 -7.69 12.40
N VAL A 229 8.30 -7.82 13.61
CA VAL A 229 7.71 -7.25 14.82
C VAL A 229 8.47 -6.00 15.27
N THR A 230 9.78 -6.11 15.46
CA THR A 230 10.53 -5.04 16.17
C THR A 230 11.06 -3.95 15.26
N GLN A 231 11.34 -4.25 13.99
CA GLN A 231 11.89 -3.27 13.04
C GLN A 231 10.98 -2.05 12.89
N LEU A 232 9.66 -2.27 12.73
CA LEU A 232 8.69 -1.18 12.62
C LEU A 232 8.69 -0.26 13.85
N LEU A 233 8.79 -0.84 15.05
CA LEU A 233 8.79 -0.09 16.32
C LEU A 233 10.08 0.69 16.55
N ARG A 234 11.15 0.33 15.84
CA ARG A 234 12.48 0.95 15.96
C ARG A 234 12.78 2.02 14.92
N GLN A 235 11.92 2.18 13.95
CA GLN A 235 12.09 3.25 12.96
C GLN A 235 11.85 4.62 13.59
N PRO A 236 12.63 5.64 13.23
CA PRO A 236 12.43 7.00 13.70
C PRO A 236 11.12 7.58 13.15
N LEU A 237 10.40 8.28 14.00
CA LEU A 237 9.21 9.03 13.60
C LEU A 237 9.62 10.40 13.05
N ALA A 238 9.15 10.72 11.86
CA ALA A 238 9.35 12.01 11.21
C ALA A 238 8.12 12.89 11.41
N LEU A 239 8.01 13.54 12.58
CA LEU A 239 6.83 14.32 12.98
C LEU A 239 6.50 15.49 12.04
N ARG A 240 7.47 15.96 11.21
CA ARG A 240 7.23 16.96 10.16
C ARG A 240 6.14 16.52 9.18
N TRP A 241 6.04 15.20 8.91
CA TRP A 241 5.06 14.63 8.00
C TRP A 241 3.63 14.67 8.55
N TRP A 242 3.42 14.99 9.85
CA TRP A 242 2.09 15.11 10.44
C TRP A 242 1.21 16.12 9.68
N TRP A 243 1.73 17.34 9.46
CA TRP A 243 0.98 18.38 8.77
C TRP A 243 0.82 18.08 7.28
N GLU A 244 1.87 17.54 6.65
CA GLU A 244 1.83 17.16 5.24
C GLU A 244 0.77 16.08 4.99
N PHE A 245 0.64 15.08 5.85
CA PHE A 245 -0.40 14.06 5.74
C PHE A 245 -1.81 14.67 5.67
N TRP A 246 -2.15 15.57 6.60
CA TRP A 246 -3.49 16.15 6.62
C TRP A 246 -3.73 17.14 5.49
N LEU A 247 -2.77 18.02 5.20
CA LEU A 247 -2.94 19.10 4.25
C LEU A 247 -2.62 18.69 2.82
N VAL A 248 -1.49 18.02 2.60
CA VAL A 248 -0.97 17.70 1.25
C VAL A 248 -1.47 16.36 0.76
N ASP A 249 -1.45 15.31 1.61
CA ASP A 249 -1.84 13.97 1.18
C ASP A 249 -3.37 13.78 1.19
N LEU A 250 -4.14 14.49 2.05
CA LEU A 250 -5.59 14.32 2.14
C LEU A 250 -6.40 15.56 1.72
N LEU A 251 -6.20 16.71 2.37
CA LEU A 251 -7.09 17.86 2.14
C LEU A 251 -6.95 18.40 0.72
N LEU A 252 -5.73 18.64 0.26
CA LEU A 252 -5.49 19.24 -1.05
C LEU A 252 -6.02 18.37 -2.20
N PRO A 253 -5.69 17.08 -2.28
CA PRO A 253 -6.18 16.22 -3.37
C PRO A 253 -7.70 16.02 -3.35
N PHE A 254 -8.32 16.01 -2.18
CA PHE A 254 -9.76 15.73 -2.03
C PHE A 254 -10.60 16.98 -1.71
N ALA A 255 -10.06 18.20 -1.87
CA ALA A 255 -10.73 19.43 -1.44
C ALA A 255 -12.14 19.60 -2.04
N ILE A 256 -12.29 19.39 -3.34
CA ILE A 256 -13.61 19.46 -4.02
C ILE A 256 -14.53 18.37 -3.49
N THR A 257 -14.05 17.14 -3.37
CA THR A 257 -14.83 16.00 -2.83
C THR A 257 -15.31 16.28 -1.41
N ILE A 258 -14.45 16.79 -0.55
CA ILE A 258 -14.78 17.17 0.84
C ILE A 258 -15.81 18.30 0.85
N GLY A 259 -15.62 19.33 0.03
CA GLY A 259 -16.57 20.44 -0.11
C GLY A 259 -17.95 19.96 -0.56
N VAL A 260 -18.01 19.13 -1.60
CA VAL A 260 -19.26 18.51 -2.07
C VAL A 260 -19.90 17.66 -0.98
N ALA A 261 -19.12 16.83 -0.28
CA ALA A 261 -19.62 16.00 0.82
C ALA A 261 -20.23 16.85 1.94
N LEU A 262 -19.59 17.95 2.33
CA LEU A 262 -20.09 18.87 3.36
C LEU A 262 -21.38 19.54 2.93
N VAL A 263 -21.50 19.99 1.68
CA VAL A 263 -22.74 20.59 1.14
C VAL A 263 -23.86 19.55 1.12
N LEU A 264 -23.61 18.36 0.61
CA LEU A 264 -24.60 17.29 0.58
C LEU A 264 -25.02 16.88 1.99
N TRP A 265 -24.06 16.73 2.91
CA TRP A 265 -24.34 16.40 4.30
C TRP A 265 -25.22 17.46 4.97
N ARG A 266 -24.87 18.75 4.87
CA ARG A 266 -25.66 19.84 5.47
C ARG A 266 -27.06 19.91 4.91
N ARG A 267 -27.24 19.67 3.61
CA ARG A 267 -28.53 19.79 2.90
C ARG A 267 -29.44 18.59 3.12
N PHE A 268 -28.89 17.39 3.28
CA PHE A 268 -29.65 16.14 3.32
C PHE A 268 -29.55 15.38 4.65
N ARG A 269 -28.75 15.87 5.61
CA ARG A 269 -28.74 15.25 6.95
C ARG A 269 -30.17 15.22 7.53
N PRO A 270 -30.60 14.11 8.17
CA PRO A 270 -31.86 14.08 8.89
C PRO A 270 -31.89 15.22 9.91
N SER A 271 -33.00 15.97 10.00
CA SER A 271 -33.15 16.93 11.08
C SER A 271 -32.99 16.19 12.41
N THR A 272 -32.24 16.74 13.35
CA THR A 272 -32.03 16.10 14.67
C THR A 272 -33.32 15.72 15.34
N SER A 273 -34.36 16.53 15.19
CA SER A 273 -35.73 16.24 15.67
C SER A 273 -36.40 15.07 14.91
N GLY A 274 -36.16 14.92 13.62
CA GLY A 274 -36.64 13.78 12.81
C GLY A 274 -35.82 12.51 13.02
N ALA A 275 -34.49 12.65 13.16
CA ALA A 275 -33.60 11.53 13.45
C ALA A 275 -33.82 10.97 14.86
N VAL A 276 -34.02 11.83 15.87
CA VAL A 276 -34.34 11.41 17.23
C VAL A 276 -35.75 10.77 17.28
N ARG A 277 -36.75 11.32 16.59
CA ARG A 277 -38.08 10.70 16.49
C ARG A 277 -38.06 9.39 15.69
N SER A 278 -37.41 9.34 14.54
CA SER A 278 -37.30 8.09 13.77
C SER A 278 -36.38 7.06 14.45
N TRP A 279 -35.44 7.49 15.25
CA TRP A 279 -34.63 6.66 16.13
C TRP A 279 -35.46 6.19 17.33
N ALA A 280 -36.20 7.09 18.00
CA ALA A 280 -37.11 6.77 19.09
C ALA A 280 -38.22 5.80 18.64
N ALA A 281 -38.83 6.03 17.47
CA ALA A 281 -39.85 5.15 16.90
C ALA A 281 -39.27 3.75 16.51
N ARG A 282 -38.05 3.69 15.97
CA ARG A 282 -37.40 2.41 15.69
C ARG A 282 -36.86 1.70 16.92
N THR A 283 -36.60 2.43 18.00
CA THR A 283 -36.11 1.88 19.27
C THR A 283 -37.22 1.62 20.26
N GLY A 284 -38.50 1.95 19.92
CA GLY A 284 -39.64 1.74 20.78
C GLY A 284 -39.74 2.71 21.96
N LEU A 285 -39.01 3.83 21.94
CA LEU A 285 -39.01 4.85 22.99
C LEU A 285 -40.29 5.68 23.06
N ASP A 286 -41.07 5.73 21.98
CA ASP A 286 -42.40 6.35 21.98
C ASP A 286 -43.41 5.63 22.93
N ARG A 287 -43.04 4.45 23.42
CA ARG A 287 -43.83 3.68 24.41
C ARG A 287 -43.45 4.00 25.86
N LEU A 288 -42.59 4.96 26.10
CA LEU A 288 -42.26 5.44 27.44
C LEU A 288 -43.11 6.68 27.85
N SER A 289 -44.27 6.85 27.24
CA SER A 289 -45.33 7.65 27.86
C SER A 289 -45.88 6.88 29.09
N PRO A 290 -46.09 7.52 30.27
CA PRO A 290 -46.40 6.81 31.50
C PRO A 290 -47.86 6.36 31.52
N ALA A 291 -48.16 5.25 30.87
CA ALA A 291 -49.41 4.51 31.09
C ALA A 291 -49.30 3.11 30.46
N SER A 292 -48.80 2.17 31.20
CA SER A 292 -49.28 0.80 31.39
C SER A 292 -48.19 -0.11 31.95
N SER A 293 -48.38 -0.44 33.21
CA SER A 293 -47.70 -1.49 33.95
C SER A 293 -48.13 -2.86 33.43
N THR A 294 -47.31 -3.52 32.67
CA THR A 294 -47.30 -5.00 32.61
C THR A 294 -45.88 -5.46 32.19
N GLY A 295 -45.35 -6.32 33.03
CA GLY A 295 -43.96 -6.73 33.05
C GLY A 295 -43.45 -7.38 31.75
N SER A 296 -42.57 -6.67 31.09
CA SER A 296 -41.62 -7.25 30.15
C SER A 296 -40.25 -6.60 30.40
N ARG A 297 -39.20 -7.41 30.57
CA ARG A 297 -37.83 -7.00 30.81
C ARG A 297 -37.42 -5.91 29.82
N PRO A 298 -36.76 -4.81 30.28
CA PRO A 298 -36.32 -3.76 29.39
C PRO A 298 -35.39 -4.33 28.35
N ALA A 299 -35.77 -4.18 27.08
CA ALA A 299 -34.88 -4.46 25.97
C ALA A 299 -33.63 -3.58 26.12
N ARG A 300 -32.46 -4.21 26.39
CA ARG A 300 -31.17 -3.54 26.45
C ARG A 300 -31.02 -2.68 25.20
N TRP A 301 -30.79 -1.41 25.40
CA TRP A 301 -30.48 -0.41 24.41
C TRP A 301 -29.34 -0.92 23.48
N ARG A 302 -29.68 -1.27 22.26
CA ARG A 302 -28.72 -1.47 21.18
C ARG A 302 -28.79 -0.23 20.30
N ILE A 303 -27.90 0.72 20.51
CA ILE A 303 -27.46 1.59 19.40
C ILE A 303 -27.04 0.60 18.32
N GLY A 304 -27.71 0.60 17.15
CA GLY A 304 -27.47 -0.44 16.16
C GLY A 304 -25.97 -0.52 15.87
N GLY A 305 -25.34 -1.66 16.18
CA GLY A 305 -23.89 -1.85 16.07
C GLY A 305 -23.31 -1.54 14.68
N ASP A 306 -24.17 -1.48 13.65
CA ASP A 306 -23.76 -1.07 12.30
C ASP A 306 -23.49 0.45 12.17
N ALA A 307 -23.99 1.29 13.08
CA ALA A 307 -23.85 2.75 12.99
C ALA A 307 -22.43 3.24 13.28
N LEU A 308 -21.70 2.55 14.15
CA LEU A 308 -20.31 2.91 14.53
C LEU A 308 -19.27 2.07 13.82
N TYR A 309 -19.65 0.97 13.19
CA TYR A 309 -18.69 0.05 12.55
C TYR A 309 -17.91 0.71 11.41
N LEU A 310 -18.59 1.33 10.44
CA LEU A 310 -17.91 2.01 9.33
C LEU A 310 -17.09 3.23 9.76
N PRO A 311 -17.55 4.08 10.69
CA PRO A 311 -16.69 5.08 11.32
C PRO A 311 -15.43 4.49 11.96
N ALA A 312 -15.54 3.40 12.74
CA ALA A 312 -14.37 2.74 13.32
C ALA A 312 -13.41 2.20 12.25
N CYS A 313 -13.96 1.60 11.18
CA CYS A 313 -13.14 1.17 10.02
C CYS A 313 -12.43 2.37 9.34
N GLY A 314 -13.14 3.48 9.13
CA GLY A 314 -12.57 4.70 8.55
C GLY A 314 -11.44 5.27 9.40
N VAL A 315 -11.64 5.35 10.72
CA VAL A 315 -10.59 5.75 11.67
C VAL A 315 -9.39 4.82 11.56
N GLY A 316 -9.60 3.50 11.53
CA GLY A 316 -8.51 2.53 11.38
C GLY A 316 -7.72 2.70 10.09
N LEU A 317 -8.38 2.89 8.96
CA LEU A 317 -7.73 3.11 7.67
C LEU A 317 -6.89 4.41 7.67
N VAL A 318 -7.42 5.49 8.25
CA VAL A 318 -6.67 6.76 8.40
C VAL A 318 -5.49 6.61 9.35
N LEU A 319 -5.66 5.90 10.48
CA LEU A 319 -4.56 5.64 11.42
C LEU A 319 -3.45 4.81 10.78
N ALA A 320 -3.79 3.79 9.98
CA ALA A 320 -2.79 2.99 9.25
C ALA A 320 -2.00 3.83 8.24
N ALA A 321 -2.67 4.72 7.52
CA ALA A 321 -2.04 5.64 6.58
C ALA A 321 -1.13 6.65 7.32
N LEU A 322 -1.64 7.28 8.37
CA LEU A 322 -0.88 8.24 9.19
C LEU A 322 0.35 7.59 9.81
N ALA A 323 0.20 6.40 10.42
CA ALA A 323 1.32 5.68 11.02
C ALA A 323 2.40 5.36 9.96
N GLY A 324 1.99 4.94 8.75
CA GLY A 324 2.91 4.75 7.63
C GLY A 324 3.59 6.05 7.18
N ARG A 325 2.88 7.18 7.20
CA ARG A 325 3.40 8.48 6.75
C ARG A 325 4.39 9.09 7.75
N LEU A 326 4.14 8.92 9.04
CA LEU A 326 5.02 9.42 10.09
C LEU A 326 6.35 8.64 10.19
N HIS A 327 6.48 7.56 9.47
CA HIS A 327 7.66 6.71 9.45
C HIS A 327 8.70 7.24 8.45
N ALA A 328 9.97 7.23 8.80
CA ALA A 328 11.03 7.53 7.85
C ALA A 328 10.98 6.53 6.69
N GLY A 329 10.81 6.98 5.46
CA GLY A 329 10.55 6.11 4.29
C GLY A 329 9.06 5.89 3.97
N GLY A 330 8.14 6.62 4.63
CA GLY A 330 6.73 6.65 4.27
C GLY A 330 6.48 7.49 3.01
N TYR A 331 6.37 6.85 1.85
CA TYR A 331 6.06 7.49 0.56
C TYR A 331 4.55 7.64 0.37
N ALA A 332 4.11 8.22 -0.77
CA ALA A 332 2.71 8.50 -1.06
C ALA A 332 1.80 7.24 -1.07
N ASN A 333 2.35 6.03 -1.31
CA ASN A 333 1.62 4.77 -1.25
C ASN A 333 0.95 4.49 0.10
N VAL A 334 1.51 5.00 1.20
CA VAL A 334 0.94 4.77 2.53
C VAL A 334 -0.38 5.48 2.75
N ALA A 335 -0.74 6.47 1.90
CA ALA A 335 -2.03 7.16 1.93
C ALA A 335 -3.19 6.31 1.37
N MET A 336 -2.94 5.25 0.58
CA MET A 336 -3.96 4.42 -0.05
C MET A 336 -5.11 3.96 0.89
N PRO A 337 -4.87 3.54 2.15
CA PRO A 337 -5.95 3.22 3.08
C PRO A 337 -6.82 4.43 3.44
N ALA A 338 -6.23 5.62 3.62
CA ALA A 338 -6.98 6.85 3.89
C ALA A 338 -7.80 7.29 2.67
N ASP A 339 -7.25 7.16 1.45
CA ASP A 339 -7.97 7.42 0.19
C ASP A 339 -9.22 6.53 0.08
N ALA A 340 -9.09 5.25 0.44
CA ALA A 340 -10.22 4.32 0.48
C ALA A 340 -11.27 4.75 1.54
N ALA A 341 -10.84 5.25 2.71
CA ALA A 341 -11.74 5.77 3.72
C ALA A 341 -12.51 7.01 3.24
N VAL A 342 -11.82 7.96 2.58
CA VAL A 342 -12.44 9.15 1.98
C VAL A 342 -13.45 8.74 0.89
N ALA A 343 -13.07 7.82 0.01
CA ALA A 343 -13.92 7.34 -1.07
C ALA A 343 -15.20 6.65 -0.55
N ILE A 344 -15.06 5.76 0.43
CA ILE A 344 -16.20 5.10 1.09
C ILE A 344 -17.08 6.14 1.79
N GLY A 345 -16.49 7.06 2.57
CA GLY A 345 -17.20 8.13 3.26
C GLY A 345 -18.00 9.00 2.30
N PHE A 346 -17.40 9.46 1.21
CA PHE A 346 -18.07 10.22 0.16
C PHE A 346 -19.25 9.43 -0.46
N GLY A 347 -19.01 8.15 -0.81
CA GLY A 347 -20.06 7.29 -1.36
C GLY A 347 -21.27 7.15 -0.42
N LEU A 348 -21.03 7.05 0.88
CA LEU A 348 -22.12 6.98 1.87
C LEU A 348 -22.91 8.30 1.97
N VAL A 349 -22.21 9.45 1.95
CA VAL A 349 -22.87 10.77 1.93
C VAL A 349 -23.68 10.96 0.67
N LEU A 350 -23.12 10.60 -0.49
CA LEU A 350 -23.81 10.64 -1.77
C LEU A 350 -25.07 9.75 -1.75
N ALA A 351 -24.98 8.55 -1.18
CA ALA A 351 -26.13 7.65 -1.07
C ALA A 351 -27.27 8.24 -0.23
N VAL A 352 -26.95 8.99 0.84
CA VAL A 352 -27.98 9.71 1.61
C VAL A 352 -28.65 10.77 0.75
N ALA A 353 -27.88 11.54 -0.02
CA ALA A 353 -28.43 12.55 -0.92
C ALA A 353 -29.33 11.93 -2.00
N LEU A 354 -28.90 10.83 -2.64
CA LEU A 354 -29.63 10.15 -3.71
C LEU A 354 -30.98 9.54 -3.26
N ARG A 355 -31.21 9.34 -1.95
CA ARG A 355 -32.53 8.94 -1.42
C ARG A 355 -33.60 10.02 -1.63
N HIS A 356 -33.19 11.29 -1.75
CA HIS A 356 -34.06 12.44 -2.00
C HIS A 356 -34.13 12.80 -3.49
N ARG A 357 -34.48 11.83 -4.35
CA ARG A 357 -34.40 11.89 -5.82
C ARG A 357 -34.85 13.19 -6.45
N ALA A 358 -36.01 13.74 -6.06
CA ALA A 358 -36.54 14.97 -6.65
C ALA A 358 -35.64 16.21 -6.42
N ARG A 359 -35.02 16.31 -5.23
CA ARG A 359 -34.10 17.40 -4.89
C ARG A 359 -32.70 17.16 -5.44
N THR A 360 -32.26 15.92 -5.48
CA THR A 360 -30.93 15.53 -5.93
C THR A 360 -30.82 15.54 -7.45
N ALA A 361 -31.91 15.31 -8.19
CA ALA A 361 -31.92 15.37 -9.65
C ALA A 361 -31.41 16.72 -10.20
N ARG A 362 -31.68 17.83 -9.51
CA ARG A 362 -31.17 19.16 -9.88
C ARG A 362 -29.71 19.38 -9.51
N LEU A 363 -29.19 18.67 -8.50
CA LEU A 363 -27.81 18.79 -8.03
C LEU A 363 -26.86 17.78 -8.69
N ALA A 364 -27.37 16.68 -9.21
CA ALA A 364 -26.54 15.62 -9.78
C ALA A 364 -25.63 16.09 -10.92
N PRO A 365 -26.04 16.98 -11.84
CA PRO A 365 -25.13 17.52 -12.85
C PRO A 365 -23.99 18.34 -12.22
N LEU A 366 -24.28 19.12 -11.19
CA LEU A 366 -23.27 19.91 -10.47
C LEU A 366 -22.29 19.02 -9.71
N VAL A 367 -22.80 17.97 -9.06
CA VAL A 367 -21.95 16.97 -8.38
C VAL A 367 -21.09 16.23 -9.41
N ALA A 368 -21.66 15.82 -10.53
CA ALA A 368 -20.92 15.17 -11.61
C ALA A 368 -19.84 16.09 -12.21
N ALA A 369 -20.16 17.36 -12.43
CA ALA A 369 -19.18 18.34 -12.90
C ALA A 369 -18.05 18.58 -11.88
N ALA A 370 -18.39 18.72 -10.60
CA ALA A 370 -17.41 18.87 -9.54
C ALA A 370 -16.48 17.63 -9.43
N LEU A 371 -17.03 16.42 -9.54
CA LEU A 371 -16.26 15.19 -9.59
C LEU A 371 -15.38 15.11 -10.84
N ALA A 372 -15.90 15.52 -12.01
CA ALA A 372 -15.10 15.54 -13.25
C ALA A 372 -13.90 16.49 -13.11
N VAL A 373 -14.10 17.69 -12.56
CA VAL A 373 -13.01 18.62 -12.26
C VAL A 373 -12.01 18.01 -11.29
N GLN A 374 -12.50 17.39 -10.20
CA GLN A 374 -11.66 16.69 -9.22
C GLN A 374 -10.81 15.60 -9.87
N PHE A 375 -11.41 14.78 -10.73
CA PHE A 375 -10.72 13.67 -11.40
C PHE A 375 -9.68 14.16 -12.40
N VAL A 376 -9.95 15.24 -13.12
CA VAL A 376 -8.98 15.88 -14.02
C VAL A 376 -7.81 16.45 -13.19
N ALA A 377 -8.09 17.17 -12.10
CA ALA A 377 -7.05 17.70 -11.22
C ALA A 377 -6.15 16.58 -10.67
N MET A 378 -6.73 15.48 -10.21
CA MET A 378 -5.99 14.30 -9.75
C MET A 378 -5.20 13.61 -10.88
N ALA A 379 -5.74 13.57 -12.09
CA ALA A 379 -5.04 13.01 -13.25
C ALA A 379 -3.82 13.85 -13.66
N LEU A 380 -3.86 15.16 -13.47
CA LEU A 380 -2.75 16.07 -13.75
C LEU A 380 -1.69 16.11 -12.64
N TRP A 381 -1.95 15.51 -11.48
CA TRP A 381 -1.01 15.48 -10.35
C TRP A 381 0.34 14.85 -10.71
N ARG A 382 0.32 13.78 -11.49
CA ARG A 382 1.51 13.12 -12.05
C ARG A 382 1.20 12.68 -13.49
N VAL A 383 1.82 13.33 -14.45
CA VAL A 383 1.53 13.08 -15.89
C VAL A 383 2.27 11.84 -16.39
N HIS A 384 3.57 11.73 -16.10
CA HIS A 384 4.41 10.63 -16.56
C HIS A 384 4.30 9.43 -15.62
N VAL A 385 3.43 8.47 -15.96
CA VAL A 385 3.22 7.22 -15.19
C VAL A 385 3.43 5.96 -16.03
N VAL A 386 3.67 6.10 -17.34
CA VAL A 386 3.96 4.99 -18.25
C VAL A 386 5.34 5.21 -18.86
N PRO A 387 6.25 4.22 -18.79
CA PRO A 387 7.56 4.30 -19.43
C PRO A 387 7.45 4.43 -20.94
N THR A 388 8.37 5.17 -21.54
CA THR A 388 8.44 5.40 -22.98
C THR A 388 9.28 4.32 -23.69
N ASP A 389 9.25 4.30 -25.02
CA ASP A 389 10.16 3.44 -25.80
C ASP A 389 11.62 3.86 -25.65
N ALA A 390 11.89 5.15 -25.40
CA ALA A 390 13.23 5.64 -25.07
C ALA A 390 13.74 5.05 -23.74
N ASP A 391 12.86 4.91 -22.72
CA ASP A 391 13.21 4.27 -21.45
C ASP A 391 13.53 2.78 -21.67
N ARG A 392 12.76 2.07 -22.51
CA ARG A 392 13.05 0.68 -22.87
C ARG A 392 14.43 0.54 -23.53
N ALA A 393 14.67 1.35 -24.55
CA ALA A 393 15.93 1.32 -25.30
C ALA A 393 17.13 1.67 -24.40
N ALA A 394 16.95 2.60 -23.46
CA ALA A 394 18.00 2.95 -22.49
C ALA A 394 18.27 1.81 -21.51
N GLY A 395 17.23 1.15 -21.02
CA GLY A 395 17.36 -0.04 -20.18
C GLY A 395 18.07 -1.19 -20.90
N ASP A 396 17.69 -1.46 -22.16
CA ASP A 396 18.35 -2.51 -22.97
C ASP A 396 19.84 -2.21 -23.15
N ARG A 397 20.22 -0.95 -23.41
CA ARG A 397 21.63 -0.52 -23.50
C ARG A 397 22.35 -0.68 -22.17
N LEU A 398 21.71 -0.30 -21.04
CA LEU A 398 22.29 -0.47 -19.71
C LEU A 398 22.59 -1.95 -19.42
N ILE A 399 21.62 -2.83 -19.67
CA ILE A 399 21.81 -4.27 -19.42
C ILE A 399 22.87 -4.86 -20.34
N ALA A 400 22.95 -4.44 -21.61
CA ALA A 400 24.01 -4.86 -22.53
C ALA A 400 25.41 -4.41 -22.04
N MET A 401 25.50 -3.17 -21.57
CA MET A 401 26.72 -2.63 -20.98
C MET A 401 27.15 -3.42 -19.73
N VAL A 402 26.23 -3.63 -18.80
CA VAL A 402 26.48 -4.39 -17.56
C VAL A 402 26.97 -5.81 -17.89
N ARG A 403 26.32 -6.48 -18.85
CA ARG A 403 26.70 -7.84 -19.30
C ARG A 403 28.10 -7.91 -19.89
N ALA A 404 28.58 -6.83 -20.50
CA ALA A 404 29.90 -6.75 -21.09
C ALA A 404 30.99 -6.47 -20.05
N LEU A 405 30.68 -6.06 -18.83
CA LEU A 405 31.64 -5.85 -17.77
C LEU A 405 32.21 -7.20 -17.28
N PRO A 406 33.53 -7.33 -17.12
CA PRO A 406 34.12 -8.57 -16.64
C PRO A 406 33.93 -8.75 -15.14
N GLY A 407 33.84 -9.99 -14.68
CA GLY A 407 33.85 -10.33 -13.26
C GLY A 407 32.59 -9.91 -12.49
N ARG A 408 32.73 -9.63 -11.18
CA ARG A 408 31.62 -9.27 -10.29
C ARG A 408 31.33 -7.77 -10.39
N VAL A 409 30.07 -7.43 -10.64
CA VAL A 409 29.57 -6.05 -10.68
C VAL A 409 28.63 -5.81 -9.50
N LEU A 410 28.66 -4.61 -8.92
CA LEU A 410 27.73 -4.19 -7.88
C LEU A 410 26.85 -3.04 -8.37
N MET A 411 25.54 -3.11 -8.07
CA MET A 411 24.53 -2.08 -8.35
C MET A 411 23.63 -1.92 -7.12
N PRO A 412 24.05 -1.23 -6.06
CA PRO A 412 23.39 -1.24 -4.76
C PRO A 412 21.92 -0.85 -4.77
N THR A 413 21.54 0.14 -5.55
CA THR A 413 20.15 0.61 -5.62
C THR A 413 19.30 -0.30 -6.52
N HIS A 414 19.89 -0.90 -7.55
CA HIS A 414 19.18 -1.67 -8.59
C HIS A 414 19.77 -3.09 -8.80
N PRO A 415 19.85 -3.95 -7.77
CA PRO A 415 20.45 -5.28 -7.88
C PRO A 415 19.73 -6.17 -8.90
N TYR A 416 18.45 -5.97 -9.16
CA TYR A 416 17.68 -6.70 -10.16
C TYR A 416 18.23 -6.54 -11.59
N TYR A 417 18.88 -5.43 -11.91
CA TYR A 417 19.47 -5.25 -13.23
C TYR A 417 20.68 -6.17 -13.46
N LEU A 418 21.36 -6.59 -12.39
CA LEU A 418 22.37 -7.65 -12.47
C LEU A 418 21.74 -8.99 -12.86
N THR A 419 20.60 -9.34 -12.24
CA THR A 419 19.83 -10.55 -12.62
C THR A 419 19.43 -10.51 -14.10
N LEU A 420 18.98 -9.35 -14.62
CA LEU A 420 18.67 -9.18 -16.04
C LEU A 420 19.90 -9.30 -16.95
N ALA A 421 21.08 -8.97 -16.44
CA ALA A 421 22.35 -9.14 -17.14
C ALA A 421 22.92 -10.57 -17.07
N GLY A 422 22.27 -11.46 -16.29
CA GLY A 422 22.76 -12.83 -16.05
C GLY A 422 23.88 -12.91 -15.02
N MET A 423 23.98 -11.89 -14.15
CA MET A 423 24.94 -11.83 -13.05
C MET A 423 24.26 -12.10 -11.70
N PRO A 424 25.02 -12.56 -10.68
CA PRO A 424 24.48 -12.70 -9.33
C PRO A 424 24.01 -11.34 -8.77
N ALA A 425 22.79 -11.31 -8.24
CA ALA A 425 22.29 -10.17 -7.48
C ALA A 425 22.93 -10.14 -6.08
N HIS A 426 22.74 -9.03 -5.40
CA HIS A 426 23.18 -8.81 -4.02
C HIS A 426 22.13 -8.00 -3.25
N ALA A 427 22.36 -7.70 -1.97
CA ALA A 427 21.44 -6.92 -1.16
C ALA A 427 21.22 -5.51 -1.74
N SER A 428 19.96 -5.03 -1.67
CA SER A 428 19.65 -3.66 -2.04
C SER A 428 20.12 -2.67 -0.96
N SER A 429 20.74 -1.56 -1.39
CA SER A 429 21.07 -0.43 -0.50
C SER A 429 19.86 0.13 0.25
N ILE A 430 18.68 0.00 -0.33
CA ILE A 430 17.42 0.46 0.28
C ILE A 430 17.08 -0.40 1.49
N ALA A 431 17.13 -1.73 1.36
CA ALA A 431 16.89 -2.65 2.48
C ALA A 431 17.97 -2.50 3.58
N ILE A 432 19.22 -2.30 3.17
CA ILE A 432 20.34 -2.00 4.08
C ILE A 432 20.07 -0.68 4.82
N GLY A 433 19.70 0.38 4.10
CA GLY A 433 19.38 1.69 4.66
C GLY A 433 18.22 1.64 5.66
N ASP A 434 17.15 0.92 5.35
CA ASP A 434 16.01 0.74 6.26
C ASP A 434 16.43 0.11 7.59
N ILE A 435 17.38 -0.80 7.58
CA ILE A 435 17.92 -1.43 8.80
C ILE A 435 18.84 -0.46 9.53
N LEU A 436 19.78 0.19 8.84
CA LEU A 436 20.77 1.08 9.46
C LEU A 436 20.14 2.35 10.06
N HIS A 437 19.07 2.89 9.46
CA HIS A 437 18.34 4.05 9.97
C HIS A 437 17.45 3.71 11.18
N SER A 438 17.22 2.43 11.47
CA SER A 438 16.47 2.04 12.66
C SER A 438 17.32 2.26 13.94
N ARG A 439 16.61 2.36 15.09
CA ARG A 439 17.28 2.38 16.40
C ARG A 439 18.04 1.07 16.63
N ALA A 440 19.05 1.10 17.51
CA ALA A 440 19.89 -0.05 17.86
C ALA A 440 19.11 -1.35 18.08
N GLY A 441 19.63 -2.47 17.61
CA GLY A 441 19.05 -3.80 17.75
C GLY A 441 19.70 -4.83 16.84
N ARG A 442 19.37 -6.11 17.07
CA ARG A 442 20.00 -7.27 16.43
C ARG A 442 20.22 -7.13 14.93
N SER A 443 19.20 -6.70 14.17
CA SER A 443 19.32 -6.55 12.70
C SER A 443 20.30 -5.44 12.32
N ARG A 444 20.23 -4.28 13.01
CA ARG A 444 21.11 -3.14 12.76
C ARG A 444 22.55 -3.46 13.10
N ASP A 445 22.78 -4.08 14.26
CA ASP A 445 24.12 -4.42 14.72
C ASP A 445 24.78 -5.46 13.79
N ALA A 446 24.01 -6.47 13.35
CA ALA A 446 24.47 -7.46 12.37
C ALA A 446 24.76 -6.81 11.00
N MET A 447 23.92 -5.87 10.53
CA MET A 447 24.18 -5.17 9.27
C MET A 447 25.42 -4.26 9.35
N ALA A 448 25.58 -3.55 10.47
CA ALA A 448 26.75 -2.70 10.68
C ALA A 448 28.06 -3.54 10.70
N ALA A 449 28.01 -4.74 11.25
CA ALA A 449 29.15 -5.67 11.24
C ALA A 449 29.44 -6.26 9.85
N ALA A 450 28.43 -6.33 8.96
CA ALA A 450 28.61 -6.82 7.59
C ALA A 450 29.16 -5.75 6.62
N LEU A 451 29.20 -4.50 7.03
CA LEU A 451 29.73 -3.37 6.26
C LEU A 451 31.17 -3.03 6.70
N PRO A 452 32.00 -2.36 5.84
CA PRO A 452 31.72 -1.98 4.45
C PRO A 452 31.65 -3.19 3.52
N TRP A 453 31.08 -2.98 2.32
CA TRP A 453 30.98 -4.03 1.30
C TRP A 453 32.37 -4.55 0.92
N ASN A 454 32.49 -5.88 0.87
CA ASN A 454 33.70 -6.50 0.41
C ASN A 454 33.88 -6.30 -1.10
N LEU A 455 34.88 -5.54 -1.47
CA LEU A 455 35.22 -5.23 -2.86
C LEU A 455 36.20 -6.26 -3.49
N ALA A 456 36.58 -7.33 -2.80
CA ALA A 456 37.40 -8.39 -3.37
C ALA A 456 36.68 -9.04 -4.56
N GLY A 457 37.40 -9.17 -5.67
CA GLY A 457 36.86 -9.74 -6.91
C GLY A 457 35.82 -8.88 -7.63
N VAL A 458 35.46 -7.69 -7.10
CA VAL A 458 34.58 -6.73 -7.78
C VAL A 458 35.36 -5.99 -8.84
N SER A 459 34.85 -5.99 -10.08
CA SER A 459 35.46 -5.32 -11.23
C SER A 459 34.86 -3.94 -11.49
N ALA A 460 33.57 -3.77 -11.18
CA ALA A 460 32.86 -2.51 -11.39
C ALA A 460 31.78 -2.28 -10.35
N VAL A 461 31.52 -1.01 -10.06
CA VAL A 461 30.41 -0.54 -9.19
C VAL A 461 29.63 0.52 -9.94
N ILE A 462 28.31 0.34 -10.04
CA ILE A 462 27.40 1.29 -10.69
C ILE A 462 26.50 1.89 -9.61
N LEU A 463 26.51 3.21 -9.52
CA LEU A 463 25.77 3.98 -8.52
C LEU A 463 24.79 4.93 -9.19
N ASP A 464 23.78 5.34 -8.44
CA ASP A 464 22.82 6.36 -8.89
C ASP A 464 23.40 7.76 -8.71
N THR A 465 24.09 7.99 -7.61
CA THR A 465 24.77 9.24 -7.29
C THR A 465 26.19 8.97 -6.75
N PRO A 466 27.12 9.94 -6.87
CA PRO A 466 28.43 9.81 -6.23
C PRO A 466 28.35 9.63 -4.70
N GLY A 467 27.30 10.16 -4.04
CA GLY A 467 27.10 10.03 -2.58
C GLY A 467 26.85 8.59 -2.11
N ASP A 468 26.38 7.71 -3.00
CA ASP A 468 26.18 6.30 -2.68
C ASP A 468 27.54 5.55 -2.46
N ALA A 469 28.66 6.20 -2.77
CA ALA A 469 30.00 5.68 -2.55
C ALA A 469 30.31 5.43 -1.06
N ASP A 470 29.64 6.14 -0.15
CA ASP A 470 29.79 6.01 1.31
C ASP A 470 29.51 4.58 1.80
N LEU A 471 28.69 3.81 1.06
CA LEU A 471 28.40 2.40 1.35
C LEU A 471 29.65 1.49 1.30
N PHE A 472 30.70 1.95 0.66
CA PHE A 472 31.94 1.17 0.41
C PHE A 472 33.15 1.69 1.21
N GLY A 473 32.96 2.77 1.98
CA GLY A 473 34.07 3.46 2.64
C GLY A 473 35.15 3.89 1.64
N ASP A 474 36.37 4.08 2.14
CA ASP A 474 37.51 4.54 1.30
C ASP A 474 37.97 3.54 0.23
N GLY A 475 37.48 2.29 0.29
CA GLY A 475 37.88 1.23 -0.64
C GLY A 475 37.49 1.54 -2.08
N LEU A 476 36.33 2.16 -2.31
CA LEU A 476 35.89 2.49 -3.68
C LEU A 476 36.79 3.54 -4.33
N THR A 477 37.07 4.62 -3.62
CA THR A 477 37.90 5.72 -4.16
C THR A 477 39.36 5.35 -4.29
N ARG A 478 39.88 4.42 -3.47
CA ARG A 478 41.23 3.95 -3.50
C ARG A 478 41.52 2.95 -4.65
N ASP A 479 40.59 1.99 -4.83
CA ASP A 479 40.85 0.82 -5.70
C ASP A 479 40.14 0.93 -7.07
N PHE A 480 39.27 1.93 -7.25
CA PHE A 480 38.49 2.10 -8.48
C PHE A 480 38.63 3.50 -9.05
N THR A 481 38.56 3.56 -10.37
CA THR A 481 38.57 4.80 -11.14
C THR A 481 37.16 5.13 -11.63
N LEU A 482 36.72 6.36 -11.39
CA LEU A 482 35.47 6.88 -11.92
C LEU A 482 35.57 7.03 -13.45
N VAL A 483 34.68 6.34 -14.16
CA VAL A 483 34.51 6.51 -15.61
C VAL A 483 33.68 7.77 -15.83
N ARG A 484 34.26 8.77 -16.49
CA ARG A 484 33.59 10.05 -16.77
C ARG A 484 32.65 9.91 -17.95
N GLY A 485 31.48 10.56 -17.83
CA GLY A 485 30.43 10.60 -18.83
C GLY A 485 29.13 9.97 -18.33
N PRO A 486 27.98 10.43 -18.85
CA PRO A 486 26.69 9.89 -18.45
C PRO A 486 26.55 8.45 -19.00
N LEU A 487 26.16 7.51 -18.13
CA LEU A 487 25.83 6.14 -18.54
C LEU A 487 24.58 6.08 -19.42
N LEU A 488 23.65 6.99 -19.20
CA LEU A 488 22.35 7.07 -19.87
C LEU A 488 22.07 8.53 -20.23
N PRO A 489 21.31 8.80 -21.32
CA PRO A 489 20.85 10.15 -21.66
C PRO A 489 20.04 10.80 -20.53
N ASP A 490 20.10 12.11 -20.41
CA ASP A 490 19.36 12.85 -19.39
C ASP A 490 17.85 12.71 -19.56
N GLY A 491 17.13 12.57 -18.42
CA GLY A 491 15.67 12.46 -18.39
C GLY A 491 15.11 11.12 -18.88
N VAL A 492 15.95 10.16 -19.26
CA VAL A 492 15.54 8.85 -19.77
C VAL A 492 15.85 7.77 -18.72
N PHE A 493 15.01 6.71 -18.68
CA PHE A 493 15.16 5.58 -17.77
C PHE A 493 15.07 5.98 -16.28
N VAL A 494 14.18 6.94 -16.01
CA VAL A 494 13.84 7.33 -14.64
C VAL A 494 12.57 6.57 -14.22
N PRO A 495 12.54 5.97 -13.01
CA PRO A 495 11.33 5.35 -12.50
C PRO A 495 10.14 6.28 -12.55
N VAL A 496 9.00 5.79 -13.07
CA VAL A 496 7.78 6.60 -13.24
C VAL A 496 7.00 6.82 -11.94
N THR A 497 7.39 6.11 -10.88
CA THR A 497 6.86 6.29 -9.52
C THR A 497 8.03 6.57 -8.58
N ASP A 498 7.74 7.23 -7.46
CA ASP A 498 8.72 7.40 -6.40
C ASP A 498 9.84 8.44 -6.66
N THR A 499 10.96 8.28 -5.95
CA THR A 499 12.14 9.11 -6.10
C THR A 499 12.82 8.80 -7.44
N PRO A 500 13.22 9.80 -8.21
CA PRO A 500 13.93 9.60 -9.46
C PRO A 500 15.34 9.07 -9.18
N THR A 501 15.49 7.75 -9.18
CA THR A 501 16.75 7.04 -9.07
C THR A 501 17.07 6.44 -10.43
N ARG A 502 18.33 6.47 -10.86
CA ARG A 502 18.78 5.78 -12.06
C ARG A 502 20.28 5.54 -12.00
N PRO A 503 20.79 4.41 -12.54
CA PRO A 503 22.22 4.19 -12.68
C PRO A 503 22.86 5.30 -13.51
N SER A 504 23.79 6.06 -12.92
CA SER A 504 24.40 7.22 -13.57
C SER A 504 25.91 7.31 -13.45
N VAL A 505 26.49 6.59 -12.50
CA VAL A 505 27.92 6.66 -12.19
C VAL A 505 28.55 5.26 -12.25
N LEU A 506 29.63 5.10 -13.02
CA LEU A 506 30.37 3.84 -13.14
C LEU A 506 31.78 4.00 -12.56
N TYR A 507 32.12 3.13 -11.63
CA TYR A 507 33.46 2.93 -11.13
C TYR A 507 34.02 1.60 -11.66
N VAL A 508 35.21 1.61 -12.23
CA VAL A 508 35.91 0.41 -12.74
C VAL A 508 37.19 0.22 -11.95
N ARG A 509 37.51 -1.01 -11.60
CA ARG A 509 38.74 -1.32 -10.85
C ARG A 509 39.98 -0.84 -11.62
N THR A 510 40.83 -0.07 -10.94
CA THR A 510 41.99 0.59 -11.55
C THR A 510 42.96 -0.41 -12.20
N SER A 511 43.16 -1.60 -11.60
CA SER A 511 43.99 -2.65 -12.16
C SER A 511 43.47 -3.23 -13.48
N ALA A 512 42.16 -3.19 -13.73
CA ALA A 512 41.57 -3.66 -14.99
C ALA A 512 41.82 -2.71 -16.17
N LEU A 513 41.98 -1.41 -15.90
CA LEU A 513 42.27 -0.40 -16.92
C LEU A 513 43.74 -0.43 -17.38
N GLY A 514 44.66 -0.98 -16.57
CA GLY A 514 46.09 -1.13 -16.91
C GLY A 514 46.41 -2.33 -17.78
N SER A 515 45.52 -3.31 -17.88
CA SER A 515 45.74 -4.55 -18.66
C SER A 515 45.26 -4.46 -20.12
N SER A 516 44.68 -3.33 -20.54
CA SER A 516 44.14 -3.09 -21.89
C SER A 516 45.00 -2.12 -22.72
N ARG A 517 46.25 -1.87 -22.31
CA ARG A 517 47.26 -1.12 -23.10
C ARG A 517 48.30 -2.02 -23.72
#